data_89a906827fbd581ab697c5c75dcb4649
#
_entry.id   89a906827fbd581ab697c5c75dcb4649
#
_cell.length_a   1.000
_cell.length_b   1.000
_cell.length_c   1.000
_cell.angle_alpha   90.00
_cell.angle_beta   90.00
_cell.angle_gamma   90.00
#
_symmetry.space_group_name_H-M   'P 1'
#
loop_
_entity.id
_entity.type
_entity.pdbx_description
1 polymer ?
#
loop_
_entity_poly.entity_id
_entity_poly.type
_entity_poly.pdbx_seq_one_letter_code
_entity_poly.pdbx_strand_id
1 'polypeptide(L)'
;RQQKRTDFTREEFVAKVWEWKEESGGEITQQLRRLGCSMDWSDERFTMDEGFSKAVLKVFVELHRQGLLYRDKRLVNWDPGLGTAISDLEVETRDVKGSFWHLKYPLADGSGHIEVATTRPETMLADMAVAVNAEDKRYADLVGKMVRLPITGRLIPIVTDEHADPELGSGAVKITPGHDFNDFEVGRLDRFDARKQVIARLKEEGFLIPHVDKEGVEHDAEPRTIATPFGDRSGDVIEPWLTDQWYVDAATLARPAIEAVRSGATRIVPKSWEKTYFDWMENIQPWCVSRQLWWGHRIPA
;
A
#
# COMPACT_ATOMS: atom_id res chain seq x y z
N ARG A 1 -25.00 -18.10 -12.33
CA ARG A 1 -24.08 -16.93 -12.44
C ARG A 1 -23.81 -16.48 -11.03
N GLN A 2 -22.56 -16.39 -10.62
CA GLN A 2 -22.19 -15.87 -9.31
C GLN A 2 -22.51 -14.37 -9.27
N GLN A 3 -23.37 -13.94 -8.35
CA GLN A 3 -23.75 -12.54 -8.20
C GLN A 3 -22.61 -11.72 -7.66
N LYS A 4 -22.38 -10.52 -8.19
CA LYS A 4 -21.38 -9.57 -7.71
C LYS A 4 -22.04 -8.56 -6.76
N ARG A 5 -21.25 -7.94 -5.87
CA ARG A 5 -21.72 -6.86 -4.99
C ARG A 5 -22.44 -5.75 -5.77
N THR A 6 -21.94 -5.42 -6.95
CA THR A 6 -22.51 -4.38 -7.83
C THR A 6 -23.87 -4.71 -8.43
N ASP A 7 -24.35 -5.95 -8.28
CA ASP A 7 -25.68 -6.37 -8.75
C ASP A 7 -26.78 -6.04 -7.73
N PHE A 8 -26.42 -5.47 -6.57
CA PHE A 8 -27.30 -5.14 -5.46
C PHE A 8 -27.21 -3.66 -5.10
N THR A 9 -28.26 -3.14 -4.45
CA THR A 9 -28.13 -1.93 -3.62
C THR A 9 -27.38 -2.26 -2.35
N ARG A 10 -26.88 -1.24 -1.63
CA ARG A 10 -26.19 -1.44 -0.35
C ARG A 10 -27.09 -2.13 0.68
N GLU A 11 -28.32 -1.71 0.76
CA GLU A 11 -29.32 -2.24 1.68
C GLU A 11 -29.59 -3.73 1.43
N GLU A 12 -29.81 -4.12 0.17
CA GLU A 12 -30.01 -5.52 -0.22
C GLU A 12 -28.78 -6.38 0.07
N PHE A 13 -27.57 -5.84 -0.20
CA PHE A 13 -26.32 -6.54 0.11
C PHE A 13 -26.19 -6.77 1.61
N VAL A 14 -26.40 -5.73 2.43
CA VAL A 14 -26.32 -5.83 3.89
C VAL A 14 -27.35 -6.80 4.45
N ALA A 15 -28.58 -6.79 3.93
CA ALA A 15 -29.61 -7.76 4.33
C ALA A 15 -29.16 -9.21 4.06
N LYS A 16 -28.60 -9.48 2.86
CA LYS A 16 -28.05 -10.82 2.55
C LYS A 16 -26.91 -11.26 3.45
N VAL A 17 -26.06 -10.32 3.88
CA VAL A 17 -24.98 -10.65 4.83
C VAL A 17 -25.56 -10.98 6.20
N TRP A 18 -26.62 -10.29 6.63
CA TRP A 18 -27.32 -10.63 7.88
C TRP A 18 -28.00 -12.02 7.80
N GLU A 19 -28.65 -12.36 6.67
CA GLU A 19 -29.20 -13.70 6.47
C GLU A 19 -28.12 -14.77 6.61
N TRP A 20 -26.98 -14.59 5.93
CA TRP A 20 -25.83 -15.51 6.03
C TRP A 20 -25.28 -15.62 7.46
N LYS A 21 -25.20 -14.49 8.18
CA LYS A 21 -24.77 -14.46 9.60
C LYS A 21 -25.71 -15.28 10.47
N GLU A 22 -27.02 -15.20 10.26
CA GLU A 22 -27.98 -15.99 11.02
C GLU A 22 -27.85 -17.51 10.74
N GLU A 23 -27.57 -17.87 9.47
CA GLU A 23 -27.38 -19.28 9.09
C GLU A 23 -26.08 -19.87 9.61
N SER A 24 -24.97 -19.15 9.49
CA SER A 24 -23.61 -19.68 9.70
C SER A 24 -22.93 -19.18 11.00
N GLY A 25 -23.36 -18.03 11.53
CA GLY A 25 -22.66 -17.35 12.62
C GLY A 25 -22.65 -18.09 13.96
N GLY A 26 -23.61 -19.00 14.18
CA GLY A 26 -23.70 -19.81 15.40
C GLY A 26 -22.87 -21.11 15.39
N GLU A 27 -22.33 -21.52 14.25
CA GLU A 27 -21.61 -22.79 14.13
C GLU A 27 -20.35 -22.86 14.99
N ILE A 28 -19.53 -21.80 14.99
CA ILE A 28 -18.28 -21.76 15.76
C ILE A 28 -18.54 -21.91 17.27
N THR A 29 -19.56 -21.25 17.81
CA THR A 29 -19.91 -21.34 19.23
C THR A 29 -20.42 -22.73 19.60
N GLN A 30 -21.19 -23.37 18.72
CA GLN A 30 -21.62 -24.76 18.92
C GLN A 30 -20.46 -25.75 18.88
N GLN A 31 -19.51 -25.56 17.94
CA GLN A 31 -18.31 -26.38 17.83
C GLN A 31 -17.43 -26.23 19.07
N LEU A 32 -17.22 -25.02 19.57
CA LEU A 32 -16.46 -24.76 20.79
C LEU A 32 -17.13 -25.37 22.04
N ARG A 33 -18.46 -25.31 22.14
CA ARG A 33 -19.22 -26.02 23.23
C ARG A 33 -18.98 -27.50 23.15
N ARG A 34 -19.01 -28.10 21.96
CA ARG A 34 -18.77 -29.57 21.81
C ARG A 34 -17.33 -29.95 22.13
N LEU A 35 -16.36 -29.06 21.91
CA LEU A 35 -14.97 -29.27 22.33
C LEU A 35 -14.75 -29.09 23.84
N GLY A 36 -15.79 -28.70 24.57
CA GLY A 36 -15.69 -28.54 26.05
C GLY A 36 -15.03 -27.26 26.49
N CYS A 37 -14.95 -26.22 25.59
CA CYS A 37 -14.41 -24.93 25.98
C CYS A 37 -15.28 -24.25 27.03
N SER A 38 -14.66 -23.73 28.10
CA SER A 38 -15.35 -23.00 29.18
C SER A 38 -15.32 -21.50 28.87
N MET A 39 -16.46 -20.98 28.48
CA MET A 39 -16.69 -19.54 28.20
C MET A 39 -18.04 -19.13 28.78
N ASP A 40 -18.25 -17.84 28.98
CA ASP A 40 -19.58 -17.33 29.31
C ASP A 40 -20.45 -17.27 28.05
N TRP A 41 -21.12 -18.37 27.78
CA TRP A 41 -22.01 -18.52 26.62
C TRP A 41 -23.27 -17.66 26.68
N SER A 42 -23.56 -17.08 27.86
CA SER A 42 -24.70 -16.15 28.01
C SER A 42 -24.37 -14.71 27.58
N ASP A 43 -23.07 -14.37 27.49
CA ASP A 43 -22.59 -13.07 27.04
C ASP A 43 -21.93 -13.16 25.66
N GLU A 44 -22.52 -13.95 24.74
CA GLU A 44 -22.10 -14.01 23.35
C GLU A 44 -22.37 -12.67 22.67
N ARG A 45 -21.35 -12.12 22.04
CA ARG A 45 -21.41 -10.83 21.34
C ARG A 45 -20.97 -10.97 19.88
N PHE A 46 -21.60 -10.17 19.04
CA PHE A 46 -21.21 -10.02 17.63
C PHE A 46 -20.74 -8.59 17.36
N THR A 47 -19.63 -8.42 16.65
CA THR A 47 -18.99 -7.12 16.43
C THR A 47 -19.89 -6.08 15.75
N MET A 48 -20.95 -6.53 15.04
CA MET A 48 -21.93 -5.64 14.39
C MET A 48 -23.26 -5.59 15.15
N ASP A 49 -23.34 -6.11 16.40
CA ASP A 49 -24.54 -5.95 17.22
C ASP A 49 -24.80 -4.47 17.57
N GLU A 50 -26.02 -4.20 18.02
CA GLU A 50 -26.43 -2.83 18.34
C GLU A 50 -25.56 -2.18 19.42
N GLY A 51 -25.14 -2.96 20.44
CA GLY A 51 -24.30 -2.48 21.55
C GLY A 51 -22.93 -2.08 21.08
N PHE A 52 -22.25 -2.96 20.31
CA PHE A 52 -20.94 -2.66 19.73
C PHE A 52 -21.02 -1.51 18.70
N SER A 53 -22.06 -1.46 17.87
CA SER A 53 -22.25 -0.38 16.92
C SER A 53 -22.36 0.97 17.61
N LYS A 54 -23.12 1.07 18.73
CA LYS A 54 -23.18 2.28 19.55
C LYS A 54 -21.85 2.64 20.18
N ALA A 55 -21.09 1.64 20.68
CA ALA A 55 -19.78 1.86 21.28
C ALA A 55 -18.76 2.38 20.25
N VAL A 56 -18.72 1.78 19.06
CA VAL A 56 -17.83 2.22 17.96
C VAL A 56 -18.14 3.66 17.56
N LEU A 57 -19.42 4.00 17.37
CA LEU A 57 -19.82 5.38 17.04
C LEU A 57 -19.44 6.37 18.14
N LYS A 58 -19.64 6.00 19.41
CA LYS A 58 -19.24 6.84 20.56
C LYS A 58 -17.75 7.10 20.57
N VAL A 59 -16.93 6.05 20.41
CA VAL A 59 -15.46 6.17 20.37
C VAL A 59 -15.01 7.01 19.18
N PHE A 60 -15.58 6.80 18.00
CA PHE A 60 -15.27 7.59 16.81
C PHE A 60 -15.52 9.08 17.04
N VAL A 61 -16.71 9.45 17.54
CA VAL A 61 -17.09 10.84 17.80
C VAL A 61 -16.20 11.46 18.89
N GLU A 62 -15.88 10.70 19.94
CA GLU A 62 -15.04 11.21 21.02
C GLU A 62 -13.60 11.45 20.57
N LEU A 63 -12.99 10.54 19.84
CA LEU A 63 -11.66 10.73 19.26
C LEU A 63 -11.62 11.93 18.30
N HIS A 64 -12.68 12.11 17.49
CA HIS A 64 -12.78 13.27 16.61
C HIS A 64 -12.87 14.60 17.41
N ARG A 65 -13.66 14.65 18.48
CA ARG A 65 -13.75 15.84 19.35
C ARG A 65 -12.44 16.19 20.01
N GLN A 66 -11.62 15.20 20.33
CA GLN A 66 -10.27 15.36 20.88
C GLN A 66 -9.22 15.71 19.82
N GLY A 67 -9.55 15.75 18.54
CA GLY A 67 -8.61 15.98 17.45
C GLY A 67 -7.69 14.79 17.17
N LEU A 68 -7.95 13.62 17.78
CA LEU A 68 -7.17 12.39 17.61
C LEU A 68 -7.63 11.55 16.42
N LEU A 69 -8.78 11.90 15.86
CA LEU A 69 -9.29 11.28 14.63
C LEU A 69 -9.57 12.38 13.61
N TYR A 70 -8.99 12.27 12.45
CA TYR A 70 -9.00 13.30 11.41
C TYR A 70 -9.08 12.70 10.00
N ARG A 71 -9.49 13.52 9.04
CA ARG A 71 -9.49 13.16 7.61
C ARG A 71 -8.29 13.80 6.94
N ASP A 72 -7.56 13.01 6.15
CA ASP A 72 -6.39 13.50 5.43
C ASP A 72 -6.20 12.72 4.12
N LYS A 73 -5.51 13.34 3.17
CA LYS A 73 -5.13 12.72 1.90
C LYS A 73 -3.72 12.16 2.04
N ARG A 74 -3.62 10.83 2.06
CA ARG A 74 -2.35 10.10 2.20
C ARG A 74 -2.30 8.91 1.27
N LEU A 75 -1.08 8.43 1.02
CA LEU A 75 -0.90 7.11 0.40
C LEU A 75 -1.39 6.03 1.36
N VAL A 76 -2.21 5.15 0.85
CA VAL A 76 -2.71 3.96 1.56
C VAL A 76 -2.37 2.70 0.78
N ASN A 77 -2.33 1.58 1.47
CA ASN A 77 -2.38 0.28 0.84
C ASN A 77 -3.79 0.06 0.30
N TRP A 78 -3.92 0.03 -1.02
CA TRP A 78 -5.19 -0.18 -1.71
C TRP A 78 -5.29 -1.61 -2.22
N ASP A 79 -6.33 -2.30 -1.84
CA ASP A 79 -6.68 -3.62 -2.34
C ASP A 79 -7.62 -3.49 -3.54
N PRO A 80 -7.15 -3.71 -4.77
CA PRO A 80 -7.96 -3.53 -5.98
C PRO A 80 -9.05 -4.61 -6.13
N GLY A 81 -8.84 -5.81 -5.59
CA GLY A 81 -9.83 -6.89 -5.61
C GLY A 81 -11.04 -6.59 -4.74
N LEU A 82 -10.82 -6.03 -3.55
CA LEU A 82 -11.86 -5.60 -2.64
C LEU A 82 -12.36 -4.17 -2.93
N GLY A 83 -11.56 -3.33 -3.62
CA GLY A 83 -11.86 -1.93 -3.90
C GLY A 83 -11.86 -1.08 -2.62
N THR A 84 -10.89 -1.28 -1.73
CA THR A 84 -10.80 -0.60 -0.43
C THR A 84 -9.37 -0.38 0.03
N ALA A 85 -9.17 0.65 0.87
CA ALA A 85 -7.96 0.78 1.67
C ALA A 85 -7.89 -0.35 2.69
N ILE A 86 -6.68 -0.83 2.98
CA ILE A 86 -6.38 -1.79 4.03
C ILE A 86 -5.24 -1.28 4.92
N SER A 87 -5.11 -1.82 6.12
CA SER A 87 -4.00 -1.49 7.03
C SER A 87 -2.75 -2.30 6.71
N ASP A 88 -1.60 -1.86 7.21
CA ASP A 88 -0.34 -2.55 7.02
C ASP A 88 -0.35 -3.99 7.57
N LEU A 89 -1.16 -4.24 8.62
CA LEU A 89 -1.34 -5.57 9.21
C LEU A 89 -2.12 -6.54 8.31
N GLU A 90 -2.85 -6.03 7.30
CA GLU A 90 -3.60 -6.81 6.32
C GLU A 90 -2.78 -7.07 5.04
N VAL A 91 -1.49 -6.68 5.04
CA VAL A 91 -0.58 -6.86 3.89
C VAL A 91 0.37 -8.01 4.16
N GLU A 92 0.37 -9.00 3.27
CA GLU A 92 1.32 -10.11 3.27
C GLU A 92 2.37 -9.92 2.17
N THR A 93 3.64 -9.90 2.53
CA THR A 93 4.72 -9.85 1.53
C THR A 93 5.08 -11.27 1.09
N ARG A 94 5.07 -11.50 -0.23
CA ARG A 94 5.43 -12.76 -0.86
C ARG A 94 6.49 -12.55 -1.92
N ASP A 95 7.47 -13.46 -1.98
CA ASP A 95 8.47 -13.45 -3.04
C ASP A 95 7.88 -14.02 -4.33
N VAL A 96 7.87 -13.21 -5.39
CA VAL A 96 7.38 -13.61 -6.70
C VAL A 96 8.46 -13.44 -7.77
N LYS A 97 8.41 -14.28 -8.80
CA LYS A 97 9.23 -14.07 -9.99
C LYS A 97 8.73 -12.84 -10.73
N GLY A 98 9.59 -11.87 -10.89
CA GLY A 98 9.30 -10.61 -11.54
C GLY A 98 10.39 -10.22 -12.52
N SER A 99 10.35 -8.97 -12.94
CA SER A 99 11.27 -8.42 -13.92
C SER A 99 11.72 -7.03 -13.48
N PHE A 100 12.91 -6.65 -13.89
CA PHE A 100 13.50 -5.34 -13.62
C PHE A 100 13.82 -4.71 -14.98
N TRP A 101 13.16 -3.59 -15.28
CA TRP A 101 13.28 -2.90 -16.57
C TRP A 101 14.22 -1.72 -16.43
N HIS A 102 15.15 -1.58 -17.36
CA HIS A 102 16.10 -0.48 -17.45
C HIS A 102 15.64 0.50 -18.52
N LEU A 103 15.47 1.77 -18.16
CA LEU A 103 14.87 2.79 -19.00
C LEU A 103 15.84 3.97 -19.17
N LYS A 104 15.95 4.52 -20.39
CA LYS A 104 16.70 5.74 -20.68
C LYS A 104 15.81 6.95 -20.45
N TYR A 105 16.22 7.86 -19.57
CA TYR A 105 15.61 9.16 -19.41
C TYR A 105 16.54 10.21 -20.03
N PRO A 106 16.28 10.71 -21.26
CA PRO A 106 17.14 11.65 -21.94
C PRO A 106 17.31 12.95 -21.17
N LEU A 107 18.52 13.47 -21.07
CA LEU A 107 18.80 14.79 -20.54
C LEU A 107 18.19 15.87 -21.46
N ALA A 108 17.58 16.89 -20.84
CA ALA A 108 16.89 17.94 -21.59
C ALA A 108 17.83 18.76 -22.49
N ASP A 109 19.12 18.83 -22.13
CA ASP A 109 20.19 19.51 -22.88
C ASP A 109 20.74 18.68 -24.06
N GLY A 110 20.27 17.44 -24.22
CA GLY A 110 20.73 16.53 -25.28
C GLY A 110 22.11 15.91 -25.05
N SER A 111 22.74 16.12 -23.88
CA SER A 111 24.09 15.62 -23.58
C SER A 111 24.17 14.12 -23.30
N GLY A 112 23.02 13.42 -23.25
CA GLY A 112 22.97 12.00 -22.97
C GLY A 112 21.66 11.59 -22.30
N HIS A 113 21.73 10.61 -21.42
CA HIS A 113 20.59 10.13 -20.64
C HIS A 113 21.05 9.66 -19.24
N ILE A 114 20.11 9.59 -18.30
CA ILE A 114 20.26 8.85 -17.05
C ILE A 114 19.49 7.54 -17.19
N GLU A 115 20.08 6.44 -16.69
CA GLU A 115 19.42 5.15 -16.64
C GLU A 115 18.65 5.02 -15.35
N VAL A 116 17.39 4.59 -15.45
CA VAL A 116 16.52 4.31 -14.31
C VAL A 116 16.06 2.86 -14.38
N ALA A 117 16.18 2.13 -13.29
CA ALA A 117 15.73 0.75 -13.22
C ALA A 117 14.46 0.64 -12.35
N THR A 118 13.46 -0.13 -12.81
CA THR A 118 12.17 -0.26 -12.12
C THR A 118 11.53 -1.63 -12.29
N THR A 119 10.83 -2.08 -11.24
CA THR A 119 9.95 -3.25 -11.31
C THR A 119 8.54 -2.90 -11.81
N ARG A 120 8.23 -1.60 -11.94
CA ARG A 120 6.90 -1.07 -12.28
C ARG A 120 6.99 -0.01 -13.38
N PRO A 121 7.31 -0.39 -14.61
CA PRO A 121 7.48 0.57 -15.71
C PRO A 121 6.20 1.34 -16.06
N GLU A 122 5.01 0.79 -15.77
CA GLU A 122 3.72 1.45 -16.00
C GLU A 122 3.55 2.73 -15.18
N THR A 123 4.19 2.84 -14.02
CA THR A 123 4.06 4.04 -13.16
C THR A 123 4.98 5.19 -13.60
N MET A 124 5.87 4.98 -14.57
CA MET A 124 6.80 6.01 -15.04
C MET A 124 6.11 7.26 -15.59
N LEU A 125 4.92 7.11 -16.14
CA LEU A 125 4.15 8.24 -16.70
C LEU A 125 3.84 9.32 -15.66
N ALA A 126 3.80 8.95 -14.36
CA ALA A 126 3.55 9.83 -13.24
C ALA A 126 4.81 10.30 -12.49
N ASP A 127 6.01 10.02 -13.01
CA ASP A 127 7.25 10.42 -12.36
C ASP A 127 7.38 11.94 -12.28
N MET A 128 7.79 12.42 -11.10
CA MET A 128 7.96 13.85 -10.82
C MET A 128 9.42 14.26 -10.69
N ALA A 129 10.31 13.31 -10.45
CA ALA A 129 11.74 13.51 -10.35
C ALA A 129 12.49 12.21 -10.61
N VAL A 130 13.80 12.30 -10.82
CA VAL A 130 14.75 11.18 -10.67
C VAL A 130 15.64 11.50 -9.47
N ALA A 131 15.69 10.58 -8.49
CA ALA A 131 16.56 10.73 -7.33
C ALA A 131 17.85 9.95 -7.53
N VAL A 132 18.97 10.53 -7.06
CA VAL A 132 20.29 9.91 -7.00
C VAL A 132 20.87 10.14 -5.61
N ASN A 133 21.77 9.28 -5.15
CA ASN A 133 22.44 9.49 -3.88
C ASN A 133 23.43 10.65 -4.00
N ALA A 134 23.47 11.54 -3.01
CA ALA A 134 24.36 12.70 -3.00
C ALA A 134 25.87 12.32 -3.02
N GLU A 135 26.20 11.13 -2.52
CA GLU A 135 27.56 10.60 -2.47
C GLU A 135 27.95 9.83 -3.74
N ASP A 136 26.99 9.56 -4.65
CA ASP A 136 27.24 8.83 -5.89
C ASP A 136 27.89 9.72 -6.94
N LYS A 137 29.18 9.57 -7.07
CA LYS A 137 30.02 10.37 -8.01
C LYS A 137 29.62 10.20 -9.47
N ARG A 138 28.93 9.11 -9.85
CA ARG A 138 28.47 8.89 -11.23
C ARG A 138 27.47 9.95 -11.68
N TYR A 139 26.72 10.52 -10.74
CA TYR A 139 25.64 11.45 -11.02
C TYR A 139 25.88 12.88 -10.50
N ALA A 140 27.04 13.17 -9.90
CA ALA A 140 27.34 14.47 -9.31
C ALA A 140 27.11 15.66 -10.25
N ASP A 141 27.49 15.51 -11.53
CA ASP A 141 27.33 16.55 -12.56
C ASP A 141 25.92 16.61 -13.18
N LEU A 142 25.03 15.67 -12.80
CA LEU A 142 23.67 15.60 -13.29
C LEU A 142 22.64 16.17 -12.30
N VAL A 143 22.99 16.31 -11.05
CA VAL A 143 22.10 16.87 -10.01
C VAL A 143 21.68 18.29 -10.39
N GLY A 144 20.38 18.56 -10.33
CA GLY A 144 19.79 19.83 -10.72
C GLY A 144 19.51 19.98 -12.23
N LYS A 145 20.01 19.07 -13.08
CA LYS A 145 19.60 19.03 -14.48
C LYS A 145 18.19 18.48 -14.64
N MET A 146 17.61 18.72 -15.83
CA MET A 146 16.29 18.22 -16.20
C MET A 146 16.44 17.01 -17.13
N VAL A 147 15.58 16.03 -16.96
CA VAL A 147 15.38 14.92 -17.91
C VAL A 147 14.02 15.05 -18.59
N ARG A 148 13.94 14.53 -19.81
CA ARG A 148 12.68 14.40 -20.54
C ARG A 148 12.10 13.02 -20.28
N LEU A 149 10.95 12.97 -19.61
CA LEU A 149 10.24 11.74 -19.33
C LEU A 149 9.82 11.07 -20.64
N PRO A 150 10.21 9.83 -20.92
CA PRO A 150 9.80 9.11 -22.13
C PRO A 150 8.27 9.10 -22.31
N ILE A 151 7.81 8.91 -23.52
CA ILE A 151 6.39 8.88 -23.93
C ILE A 151 5.67 10.22 -23.73
N THR A 152 5.75 10.84 -22.54
CA THR A 152 5.02 12.08 -22.21
C THR A 152 5.75 13.34 -22.66
N GLY A 153 7.07 13.31 -22.75
CA GLY A 153 7.91 14.46 -23.06
C GLY A 153 8.04 15.49 -21.93
N ARG A 154 7.42 15.27 -20.78
CA ARG A 154 7.45 16.17 -19.62
C ARG A 154 8.88 16.31 -19.08
N LEU A 155 9.24 17.51 -18.62
CA LEU A 155 10.53 17.76 -17.98
C LEU A 155 10.41 17.57 -16.48
N ILE A 156 11.30 16.74 -15.92
CA ILE A 156 11.38 16.46 -14.48
C ILE A 156 12.82 16.64 -14.00
N PRO A 157 13.07 17.10 -12.75
CA PRO A 157 14.41 17.35 -12.24
C PRO A 157 15.11 16.07 -11.78
N ILE A 158 16.46 16.12 -11.82
CA ILE A 158 17.31 15.18 -11.08
C ILE A 158 17.60 15.79 -9.71
N VAL A 159 17.26 15.08 -8.63
CA VAL A 159 17.41 15.52 -7.24
C VAL A 159 18.28 14.56 -6.45
N THR A 160 18.77 14.99 -5.29
CA THR A 160 19.44 14.08 -4.36
C THR A 160 18.49 13.58 -3.29
N ASP A 161 18.55 12.28 -2.99
CA ASP A 161 17.79 11.65 -1.91
C ASP A 161 18.53 10.42 -1.38
N GLU A 162 18.51 10.20 -0.06
CA GLU A 162 19.14 9.05 0.59
C GLU A 162 18.43 7.72 0.24
N HIS A 163 17.18 7.79 -0.23
CA HIS A 163 16.42 6.62 -0.71
C HIS A 163 17.04 5.99 -1.96
N ALA A 164 17.84 6.74 -2.73
CA ALA A 164 18.54 6.21 -3.89
C ALA A 164 19.76 5.40 -3.44
N ASP A 165 19.65 4.06 -3.48
CA ASP A 165 20.74 3.14 -3.16
C ASP A 165 21.67 3.00 -4.37
N PRO A 166 22.95 3.43 -4.27
CA PRO A 166 23.93 3.33 -5.36
C PRO A 166 24.23 1.90 -5.83
N GLU A 167 23.99 0.91 -4.97
CA GLU A 167 24.23 -0.51 -5.27
C GLU A 167 23.02 -1.21 -5.90
N LEU A 168 21.85 -0.55 -5.94
CA LEU A 168 20.63 -1.12 -6.49
C LEU A 168 20.34 -0.62 -7.91
N GLY A 169 20.32 -1.54 -8.88
CA GLY A 169 20.06 -1.23 -10.29
C GLY A 169 21.08 -0.26 -10.86
N SER A 170 20.60 0.86 -11.43
CA SER A 170 21.46 1.93 -11.93
C SER A 170 21.98 2.86 -10.82
N GLY A 171 21.43 2.79 -9.60
CA GLY A 171 21.65 3.77 -8.53
C GLY A 171 20.78 5.03 -8.66
N ALA A 172 20.01 5.16 -9.73
CA ALA A 172 19.04 6.23 -9.93
C ALA A 172 17.61 5.68 -9.81
N VAL A 173 16.79 6.35 -9.02
CA VAL A 173 15.43 5.94 -8.67
C VAL A 173 14.43 6.97 -9.20
N LYS A 174 13.39 6.50 -9.87
CA LYS A 174 12.27 7.34 -10.27
C LYS A 174 11.40 7.68 -9.05
N ILE A 175 10.94 8.91 -8.95
CA ILE A 175 10.11 9.40 -7.85
C ILE A 175 8.69 9.63 -8.39
N THR A 176 7.74 8.83 -7.90
CA THR A 176 6.34 8.83 -8.32
C THR A 176 5.45 9.12 -7.10
N PRO A 177 5.31 10.37 -6.63
CA PRO A 177 4.66 10.70 -5.35
C PRO A 177 3.14 10.56 -5.36
N GLY A 178 2.53 10.36 -6.50
CA GLY A 178 1.09 10.17 -6.67
C GLY A 178 0.73 9.97 -8.13
N HIS A 179 -0.50 9.51 -8.40
CA HIS A 179 -0.99 9.39 -9.77
C HIS A 179 -1.46 10.76 -10.26
N ASP A 180 -0.97 11.21 -11.43
CA ASP A 180 -1.44 12.39 -12.12
C ASP A 180 -2.80 12.12 -12.80
N PHE A 181 -3.64 13.16 -12.98
CA PHE A 181 -4.93 13.05 -13.67
C PHE A 181 -4.80 12.58 -15.12
N ASN A 182 -3.68 12.86 -15.79
CA ASN A 182 -3.40 12.39 -17.14
C ASN A 182 -3.13 10.87 -17.19
N ASP A 183 -2.67 10.28 -16.10
CA ASP A 183 -2.52 8.83 -15.95
C ASP A 183 -3.87 8.12 -15.76
N PHE A 184 -4.95 8.87 -15.47
CA PHE A 184 -6.27 8.32 -15.24
C PHE A 184 -6.86 7.62 -16.49
N GLU A 185 -6.56 8.11 -17.68
CA GLU A 185 -6.99 7.45 -18.93
C GLU A 185 -6.23 6.14 -19.18
N VAL A 186 -4.94 6.09 -18.82
CA VAL A 186 -4.13 4.85 -18.82
C VAL A 186 -4.52 3.95 -17.64
N GLY A 187 -4.90 4.53 -16.50
CA GLY A 187 -5.39 3.85 -15.30
C GLY A 187 -6.76 3.15 -15.47
N ARG A 188 -7.46 3.34 -16.60
CA ARG A 188 -8.65 2.56 -16.97
C ARG A 188 -8.32 1.16 -17.47
N LEU A 189 -7.07 0.93 -17.88
CA LEU A 189 -6.59 -0.39 -18.27
C LEU A 189 -6.22 -1.19 -17.01
N ASP A 190 -6.37 -2.51 -17.08
CA ASP A 190 -5.72 -3.38 -16.12
C ASP A 190 -4.21 -3.04 -16.08
N ARG A 191 -3.64 -2.91 -14.86
CA ARG A 191 -2.25 -2.49 -14.67
C ARG A 191 -1.22 -3.36 -15.42
N PHE A 192 -1.50 -4.64 -15.58
CA PHE A 192 -0.62 -5.55 -16.32
C PHE A 192 -0.73 -5.35 -17.83
N ASP A 193 -1.91 -4.94 -18.33
CA ASP A 193 -2.09 -4.57 -19.73
C ASP A 193 -1.49 -3.19 -20.01
N ALA A 194 -1.62 -2.23 -19.08
CA ALA A 194 -0.91 -0.95 -19.13
C ALA A 194 0.61 -1.17 -19.17
N ARG A 195 1.15 -2.04 -18.32
CA ARG A 195 2.58 -2.40 -18.31
C ARG A 195 3.06 -2.91 -19.66
N LYS A 196 2.32 -3.84 -20.28
CA LYS A 196 2.66 -4.38 -21.61
C LYS A 196 2.70 -3.30 -22.67
N GLN A 197 1.74 -2.38 -22.68
CA GLN A 197 1.67 -1.28 -23.63
C GLN A 197 2.80 -0.27 -23.43
N VAL A 198 3.11 0.10 -22.18
CA VAL A 198 4.23 1.01 -21.86
C VAL A 198 5.57 0.40 -22.30
N ILE A 199 5.83 -0.88 -21.98
CA ILE A 199 7.06 -1.56 -22.39
C ILE A 199 7.17 -1.62 -23.92
N ALA A 200 6.10 -2.00 -24.62
CA ALA A 200 6.10 -2.06 -26.08
C ALA A 200 6.45 -0.68 -26.69
N ARG A 201 5.86 0.40 -26.18
CA ARG A 201 6.12 1.74 -26.63
C ARG A 201 7.52 2.25 -26.30
N LEU A 202 8.03 1.95 -25.11
CA LEU A 202 9.42 2.30 -24.73
C LEU A 202 10.44 1.56 -25.61
N LYS A 203 10.13 0.34 -26.01
CA LYS A 203 10.96 -0.43 -26.95
C LYS A 203 10.93 0.18 -28.34
N GLU A 204 9.77 0.51 -28.86
CA GLU A 204 9.58 1.16 -30.18
C GLU A 204 10.27 2.52 -30.25
N GLU A 205 10.17 3.34 -29.20
CA GLU A 205 10.78 4.66 -29.13
C GLU A 205 12.29 4.61 -28.74
N GLY A 206 12.86 3.43 -28.47
CA GLY A 206 14.29 3.24 -28.16
C GLY A 206 14.71 3.65 -26.75
N PHE A 207 13.76 3.76 -25.82
CA PHE A 207 14.01 4.11 -24.42
C PHE A 207 14.16 2.89 -23.49
N LEU A 208 13.83 1.67 -23.95
CA LEU A 208 14.09 0.44 -23.22
C LEU A 208 15.56 0.01 -23.43
N ILE A 209 16.25 -0.29 -22.34
CA ILE A 209 17.60 -0.85 -22.36
C ILE A 209 17.46 -2.37 -22.21
N PRO A 210 17.86 -3.16 -23.21
CA PRO A 210 17.78 -4.62 -23.12
C PRO A 210 18.76 -5.14 -22.06
N HIS A 211 18.31 -6.14 -21.32
CA HIS A 211 19.17 -6.93 -20.45
C HIS A 211 19.86 -8.03 -21.26
N VAL A 212 21.17 -8.12 -21.13
CA VAL A 212 21.97 -9.18 -21.77
C VAL A 212 22.31 -10.23 -20.73
N ASP A 213 21.85 -11.47 -20.94
CA ASP A 213 22.15 -12.57 -20.04
C ASP A 213 23.60 -13.09 -20.18
N LYS A 214 23.95 -14.10 -19.38
CA LYS A 214 25.32 -14.69 -19.37
C LYS A 214 25.67 -15.41 -20.66
N GLU A 215 24.70 -15.82 -21.42
CA GLU A 215 24.83 -16.45 -22.75
C GLU A 215 24.92 -15.40 -23.87
N GLY A 216 24.75 -14.10 -23.55
CA GLY A 216 24.79 -13.01 -24.52
C GLY A 216 23.47 -12.78 -25.25
N VAL A 217 22.37 -13.34 -24.74
CA VAL A 217 21.03 -13.16 -25.30
C VAL A 217 20.38 -11.90 -24.71
N GLU A 218 19.78 -11.07 -25.58
CA GLU A 218 19.04 -9.87 -25.18
C GLU A 218 17.62 -10.21 -24.76
N HIS A 219 17.20 -9.65 -23.62
CA HIS A 219 15.86 -9.74 -23.06
C HIS A 219 15.33 -8.35 -22.79
N ASP A 220 14.01 -8.15 -22.82
CA ASP A 220 13.37 -6.87 -22.52
C ASP A 220 13.52 -6.46 -21.04
N ALA A 221 13.84 -7.40 -20.15
CA ALA A 221 14.02 -7.14 -18.72
C ALA A 221 14.94 -8.16 -18.05
N GLU A 222 15.59 -7.76 -16.97
CA GLU A 222 16.34 -8.62 -16.06
C GLU A 222 15.38 -9.47 -15.21
N PRO A 223 15.50 -10.81 -15.17
CA PRO A 223 14.71 -11.64 -14.25
C PRO A 223 15.10 -11.37 -12.79
N ARG A 224 14.12 -11.13 -11.93
CA ARG A 224 14.33 -10.90 -10.49
C ARG A 224 13.26 -11.55 -9.63
N THR A 225 13.64 -11.92 -8.41
CA THR A 225 12.68 -12.18 -7.34
C THR A 225 12.33 -10.86 -6.66
N ILE A 226 11.04 -10.57 -6.53
CA ILE A 226 10.52 -9.31 -6.03
C ILE A 226 9.63 -9.60 -4.83
N ALA A 227 9.93 -8.98 -3.69
CA ALA A 227 9.06 -8.96 -2.52
C ALA A 227 7.82 -8.11 -2.87
N THR A 228 6.68 -8.77 -3.08
CA THR A 228 5.45 -8.14 -3.56
C THR A 228 4.38 -8.18 -2.46
N PRO A 229 3.72 -7.05 -2.15
CA PRO A 229 2.64 -6.98 -1.16
C PRO A 229 1.34 -7.54 -1.74
N PHE A 230 0.66 -8.38 -0.95
CA PHE A 230 -0.65 -8.94 -1.26
C PHE A 230 -1.63 -8.65 -0.13
N GLY A 231 -2.91 -8.45 -0.45
CA GLY A 231 -3.98 -8.39 0.54
C GLY A 231 -4.25 -9.79 1.12
N ASP A 232 -4.32 -9.89 2.44
CA ASP A 232 -4.52 -11.15 3.16
C ASP A 232 -5.85 -11.83 2.82
N ARG A 233 -6.87 -11.04 2.46
CA ARG A 233 -8.22 -11.51 2.15
C ARG A 233 -8.49 -11.71 0.67
N SER A 234 -8.01 -10.80 -0.18
CA SER A 234 -8.21 -10.89 -1.63
C SER A 234 -7.20 -11.83 -2.30
N GLY A 235 -5.97 -11.86 -1.79
CA GLY A 235 -4.83 -12.45 -2.48
C GLY A 235 -4.35 -11.66 -3.69
N ASP A 236 -4.87 -10.43 -3.90
CA ASP A 236 -4.45 -9.53 -4.97
C ASP A 236 -3.24 -8.69 -4.55
N VAL A 237 -2.46 -8.27 -5.54
CA VAL A 237 -1.32 -7.36 -5.31
C VAL A 237 -1.84 -5.99 -4.89
N ILE A 238 -1.31 -5.48 -3.76
CA ILE A 238 -1.66 -4.20 -3.20
C ILE A 238 -1.01 -3.07 -4.00
N GLU A 239 -1.76 -1.99 -4.17
CA GLU A 239 -1.31 -0.78 -4.86
C GLU A 239 -1.26 0.42 -3.90
N PRO A 240 -0.19 1.23 -3.91
CA PRO A 240 -0.21 2.53 -3.25
C PRO A 240 -1.24 3.44 -3.93
N TRP A 241 -2.14 4.04 -3.14
CA TRP A 241 -3.18 4.93 -3.65
C TRP A 241 -3.27 6.21 -2.82
N LEU A 242 -3.18 7.37 -3.48
CA LEU A 242 -3.34 8.67 -2.82
C LEU A 242 -4.82 9.03 -2.75
N THR A 243 -5.41 8.93 -1.56
CA THR A 243 -6.84 9.15 -1.36
C THR A 243 -7.15 9.74 0.01
N ASP A 244 -8.30 10.42 0.13
CA ASP A 244 -8.83 10.89 1.41
C ASP A 244 -9.32 9.73 2.25
N GLN A 245 -8.79 9.60 3.46
CA GLN A 245 -9.16 8.56 4.42
C GLN A 245 -9.25 9.14 5.83
N TRP A 246 -9.85 8.38 6.76
CA TRP A 246 -9.90 8.71 8.17
C TRP A 246 -8.75 8.03 8.92
N TYR A 247 -8.04 8.83 9.71
CA TYR A 247 -6.85 8.39 10.46
C TYR A 247 -7.02 8.66 11.94
N VAL A 248 -6.53 7.72 12.76
CA VAL A 248 -6.32 7.92 14.20
C VAL A 248 -4.85 8.30 14.43
N ASP A 249 -4.62 9.35 15.25
CA ASP A 249 -3.28 9.71 15.75
C ASP A 249 -2.82 8.66 16.78
N ALA A 250 -2.34 7.53 16.25
CA ALA A 250 -1.87 6.42 17.06
C ALA A 250 -0.63 6.79 17.88
N ALA A 251 0.22 7.68 17.39
CA ALA A 251 1.42 8.11 18.09
C ALA A 251 1.09 8.83 19.40
N THR A 252 0.09 9.72 19.40
CA THR A 252 -0.37 10.37 20.64
C THR A 252 -1.00 9.37 21.61
N LEU A 253 -1.78 8.40 21.12
CA LEU A 253 -2.38 7.35 21.95
C LEU A 253 -1.34 6.37 22.50
N ALA A 254 -0.24 6.14 21.80
CA ALA A 254 0.84 5.24 22.23
C ALA A 254 1.64 5.78 23.43
N ARG A 255 1.77 7.11 23.57
CA ARG A 255 2.61 7.73 24.63
C ARG A 255 2.32 7.22 26.04
N PRO A 256 1.07 7.23 26.55
CA PRO A 256 0.77 6.73 27.89
C PRO A 256 1.00 5.22 28.01
N ALA A 257 0.81 4.44 26.95
CA ALA A 257 1.06 3.01 26.94
C ALA A 257 2.58 2.69 27.02
N ILE A 258 3.40 3.45 26.29
CA ILE A 258 4.86 3.38 26.36
C ILE A 258 5.32 3.69 27.79
N GLU A 259 4.81 4.77 28.40
CA GLU A 259 5.17 5.18 29.75
C GLU A 259 4.74 4.14 30.81
N ALA A 260 3.60 3.51 30.64
CA ALA A 260 3.15 2.44 31.54
C ALA A 260 4.12 1.24 31.60
N VAL A 261 4.76 0.91 30.48
CA VAL A 261 5.77 -0.16 30.44
C VAL A 261 7.12 0.35 30.98
N ARG A 262 7.55 1.56 30.60
CA ARG A 262 8.80 2.16 31.10
C ARG A 262 8.84 2.36 32.61
N SER A 263 7.73 2.80 33.20
CA SER A 263 7.59 2.98 34.64
C SER A 263 7.43 1.66 35.42
N GLY A 264 7.20 0.54 34.70
CA GLY A 264 6.90 -0.75 35.31
C GLY A 264 5.49 -0.93 35.83
N ALA A 265 4.57 0.03 35.58
CA ALA A 265 3.14 -0.11 35.87
C ALA A 265 2.51 -1.27 35.08
N THR A 266 3.01 -1.51 33.88
CA THR A 266 2.70 -2.71 33.07
C THR A 266 4.00 -3.45 32.78
N ARG A 267 4.03 -4.78 32.93
CA ARG A 267 5.22 -5.60 32.65
C ARG A 267 4.97 -6.54 31.50
N ILE A 268 5.90 -6.59 30.57
CA ILE A 268 5.93 -7.56 29.49
C ILE A 268 6.62 -8.84 29.96
N VAL A 269 5.97 -9.98 29.79
CA VAL A 269 6.50 -11.29 30.20
C VAL A 269 6.45 -12.27 29.02
N PRO A 270 7.57 -12.84 28.63
CA PRO A 270 8.95 -12.59 29.12
C PRO A 270 9.49 -11.23 28.67
N LYS A 271 10.44 -10.69 29.43
CA LYS A 271 11.03 -9.37 29.20
C LYS A 271 11.68 -9.21 27.80
N SER A 272 12.08 -10.31 27.17
CA SER A 272 12.65 -10.32 25.81
C SER A 272 11.74 -9.66 24.77
N TRP A 273 10.43 -9.59 25.01
CA TRP A 273 9.47 -8.94 24.11
C TRP A 273 9.32 -7.42 24.32
N GLU A 274 9.94 -6.85 25.37
CA GLU A 274 9.92 -5.39 25.58
C GLU A 274 10.52 -4.65 24.39
N LYS A 275 11.62 -5.16 23.80
CA LYS A 275 12.21 -4.54 22.62
C LYS A 275 11.21 -4.45 21.47
N THR A 276 10.59 -5.57 21.13
CA THR A 276 9.57 -5.60 20.05
C THR A 276 8.39 -4.66 20.35
N TYR A 277 7.94 -4.60 21.62
CA TYR A 277 6.89 -3.69 22.02
C TYR A 277 7.29 -2.21 21.77
N PHE A 278 8.49 -1.80 22.21
CA PHE A 278 8.94 -0.43 22.02
C PHE A 278 9.20 -0.10 20.55
N ASP A 279 9.83 -1.02 19.80
CA ASP A 279 10.05 -0.84 18.37
C ASP A 279 8.74 -0.57 17.62
N TRP A 280 7.67 -1.26 17.95
CA TRP A 280 6.34 -1.03 17.38
C TRP A 280 5.70 0.28 17.85
N MET A 281 5.67 0.52 19.16
CA MET A 281 4.94 1.63 19.76
C MET A 281 5.60 2.99 19.49
N GLU A 282 6.93 3.05 19.43
CA GLU A 282 7.68 4.29 19.19
C GLU A 282 7.67 4.68 17.71
N ASN A 283 7.51 3.70 16.80
CA ASN A 283 7.47 3.93 15.35
C ASN A 283 6.06 3.81 14.78
N ILE A 284 5.02 3.81 15.64
CA ILE A 284 3.64 3.59 15.19
C ILE A 284 3.18 4.71 14.24
N GLN A 285 2.63 4.30 13.10
CA GLN A 285 2.11 5.21 12.09
C GLN A 285 0.64 5.56 12.36
N PRO A 286 0.13 6.67 11.82
CA PRO A 286 -1.30 6.98 11.87
C PRO A 286 -2.12 5.81 11.29
N TRP A 287 -3.09 5.34 12.06
CA TRP A 287 -3.90 4.19 11.68
C TRP A 287 -5.07 4.59 10.78
N CYS A 288 -5.09 4.11 9.53
CA CYS A 288 -6.21 4.26 8.63
C CYS A 288 -7.39 3.38 9.09
N VAL A 289 -8.48 3.99 9.53
CA VAL A 289 -9.66 3.28 10.06
C VAL A 289 -10.82 3.17 9.07
N SER A 290 -10.80 3.96 8.00
CA SER A 290 -11.85 3.90 6.97
C SER A 290 -11.65 2.74 6.00
N ARG A 291 -12.76 2.12 5.60
CA ARG A 291 -12.84 1.09 4.57
C ARG A 291 -13.98 1.39 3.63
N GLN A 292 -13.81 1.12 2.34
CA GLN A 292 -14.84 1.30 1.31
C GLN A 292 -15.70 0.03 1.16
N LEU A 293 -15.89 -0.69 2.26
CA LEU A 293 -16.72 -1.89 2.33
C LEU A 293 -18.17 -1.51 2.71
N TRP A 294 -19.14 -2.22 2.17
CA TRP A 294 -20.54 -2.01 2.51
C TRP A 294 -20.93 -2.66 3.84
N TRP A 295 -20.30 -3.77 4.17
CA TRP A 295 -20.45 -4.44 5.46
C TRP A 295 -19.47 -3.85 6.47
N GLY A 296 -19.98 -3.30 7.56
CA GLY A 296 -19.19 -2.70 8.62
C GLY A 296 -19.91 -1.53 9.31
N HIS A 297 -19.31 -0.99 10.37
CA HIS A 297 -19.80 0.22 11.03
C HIS A 297 -19.68 1.42 10.09
N ARG A 298 -20.76 2.19 9.94
CA ARG A 298 -20.73 3.40 9.13
C ARG A 298 -20.04 4.52 9.87
N ILE A 299 -19.16 5.24 9.17
CA ILE A 299 -18.59 6.50 9.68
C ILE A 299 -19.71 7.52 9.76
N PRO A 300 -19.90 8.20 10.91
CA PRO A 300 -21.01 9.11 11.15
C PRO A 300 -20.75 10.54 10.63
N ALA A 301 -19.99 10.67 9.53
CA ALA A 301 -19.58 11.95 8.93
C ALA A 301 -19.99 12.02 7.45
#